data_af145eb3c7d9a29ac2d012f8e3d9f931
#
_entry.id   af145eb3c7d9a29ac2d012f8e3d9f931
#
_cell.length_a   1.000
_cell.length_b   1.000
_cell.length_c   1.000
_cell.angle_alpha   90.00
_cell.angle_beta   90.00
_cell.angle_gamma   90.00
#
_symmetry.space_group_name_H-M   'P 1'
#
loop_
_entity.id
_entity.type
_entity.pdbx_description
1 polymer ?
#
loop_
_entity_poly.entity_id
_entity_poly.type
_entity_poly.pdbx_seq_one_letter_code
_entity_poly.pdbx_strand_id
1 'polypeptide(L)'
;MSKELIQVPMTTLDFFQYTQEGLTYYEFNATECSPPEPMVNTMHGLNLIKSQNDRLVGIFFHEPTPLYAKLGSRFSYDAQELESGDFRITFKLT
;
A
#
# COMPACT_ATOMS: atom_id res chain seq x y z
N MET A 1 8.09 17.71 -3.56
CA MET A 1 8.29 16.37 -4.11
C MET A 1 7.06 15.93 -4.88
N SER A 2 7.22 15.50 -6.12
CA SER A 2 6.08 15.17 -6.96
C SER A 2 5.85 13.67 -7.00
N LYS A 3 4.56 13.30 -7.03
CA LYS A 3 4.15 11.92 -7.18
C LYS A 3 3.86 11.65 -8.64
N GLU A 4 4.30 10.53 -9.13
CA GLU A 4 4.12 10.14 -10.51
C GLU A 4 3.10 9.01 -10.61
N LEU A 5 2.08 9.19 -11.46
CA LEU A 5 1.09 8.14 -11.71
C LEU A 5 1.76 7.01 -12.49
N ILE A 6 1.60 5.78 -12.00
CA ILE A 6 2.17 4.61 -12.66
C ILE A 6 1.10 3.59 -12.95
N GLN A 7 1.39 2.67 -13.88
CA GLN A 7 0.51 1.55 -14.19
C GLN A 7 0.97 0.32 -13.45
N VAL A 8 0.03 -0.33 -12.73
CA VAL A 8 0.34 -1.55 -11.99
C VAL A 8 -0.62 -2.63 -12.47
N PRO A 9 -0.10 -3.75 -13.02
CA PRO A 9 -0.96 -4.79 -13.57
C PRO A 9 -1.97 -5.32 -12.55
N MET A 10 -3.18 -5.60 -13.01
CA MET A 10 -4.23 -6.26 -12.24
C MET A 10 -4.83 -5.41 -11.13
N THR A 11 -4.49 -4.11 -11.07
CA THR A 11 -5.08 -3.20 -10.08
C THR A 11 -6.20 -2.38 -10.69
N THR A 12 -7.08 -1.86 -9.83
CA THR A 12 -8.22 -1.05 -10.25
C THR A 12 -8.14 0.38 -9.74
N LEU A 13 -7.19 0.67 -8.87
CA LEU A 13 -6.99 2.00 -8.29
C LEU A 13 -5.74 2.64 -8.89
N ASP A 14 -5.67 3.97 -8.78
CA ASP A 14 -4.48 4.70 -9.21
C ASP A 14 -3.34 4.49 -8.22
N PHE A 15 -2.16 4.19 -8.75
CA PHE A 15 -0.95 4.06 -7.96
C PHE A 15 0.00 5.19 -8.31
N PHE A 16 0.66 5.74 -7.30
CA PHE A 16 1.60 6.85 -7.45
C PHE A 16 2.96 6.45 -6.89
N GLN A 17 4.01 6.86 -7.56
CA GLN A 17 5.39 6.59 -7.13
C GLN A 17 6.08 7.88 -6.78
N TYR A 18 6.83 7.88 -5.68
CA TYR A 18 7.67 9.01 -5.28
C TYR A 18 8.83 8.50 -4.44
N THR A 19 9.87 9.33 -4.31
CA THR A 19 11.03 9.00 -3.50
C THR A 19 11.12 9.99 -2.35
N GLN A 20 11.59 9.51 -1.20
CA GLN A 20 11.76 10.35 -0.03
C GLN A 20 12.83 9.70 0.84
N GLU A 21 13.88 10.45 1.14
CA GLU A 21 14.95 10.02 2.04
C GLU A 21 15.56 8.67 1.63
N GLY A 22 15.76 8.50 0.32
CA GLY A 22 16.37 7.28 -0.20
C GLY A 22 15.45 6.11 -0.37
N LEU A 23 14.18 6.25 -0.01
CA LEU A 23 13.20 5.18 -0.15
C LEU A 23 12.27 5.47 -1.32
N THR A 24 11.84 4.40 -2.00
CA THR A 24 10.85 4.50 -3.07
C THR A 24 9.50 4.08 -2.53
N TYR A 25 8.52 4.96 -2.66
CA TYR A 25 7.16 4.71 -2.19
C TYR A 25 6.21 4.50 -3.36
N TYR A 26 5.32 3.53 -3.20
CA TYR A 26 4.21 3.28 -4.11
C TYR A 26 2.95 3.42 -3.28
N GLU A 27 2.04 4.31 -3.68
CA GLU A 27 0.92 4.67 -2.83
C GLU A 27 -0.39 4.59 -3.58
N PHE A 28 -1.43 4.08 -2.92
CA PHE A 28 -2.79 4.05 -3.47
C PHE A 28 -3.79 4.38 -2.36
N ASN A 29 -4.98 4.82 -2.77
CA ASN A 29 -6.04 5.19 -1.84
C ASN A 29 -7.24 4.29 -2.06
N ALA A 30 -7.59 3.50 -1.04
CA ALA A 30 -8.69 2.54 -1.08
C ALA A 30 -9.85 2.95 -0.17
N THR A 31 -9.94 4.24 0.20
CA THR A 31 -10.97 4.68 1.14
C THR A 31 -12.38 4.66 0.55
N GLU A 32 -12.50 4.66 -0.78
CA GLU A 32 -13.80 4.74 -1.42
C GLU A 32 -14.20 3.46 -2.16
N CYS A 33 -13.45 2.38 -1.97
CA CYS A 33 -13.82 1.11 -2.62
C CYS A 33 -14.27 0.09 -1.59
N SER A 34 -15.01 -0.93 -2.07
CA SER A 34 -15.58 -1.97 -1.24
C SER A 34 -14.78 -3.26 -1.33
N PRO A 35 -14.80 -4.10 -0.29
CA PRO A 35 -14.18 -5.43 -0.39
C PRO A 35 -14.74 -6.19 -1.59
N PRO A 36 -13.91 -6.98 -2.32
CA PRO A 36 -12.52 -7.29 -2.01
C PRO A 36 -11.51 -6.36 -2.67
N GLU A 37 -11.94 -5.23 -3.21
CA GLU A 37 -11.07 -4.36 -4.00
C GLU A 37 -9.85 -3.84 -3.24
N PRO A 38 -9.97 -3.43 -1.95
CA PRO A 38 -8.79 -2.99 -1.21
C PRO A 38 -7.73 -4.09 -1.11
N MET A 39 -8.16 -5.32 -0.85
CA MET A 39 -7.21 -6.43 -0.73
C MET A 39 -6.57 -6.77 -2.07
N VAL A 40 -7.35 -6.79 -3.14
CA VAL A 40 -6.84 -7.11 -4.47
C VAL A 40 -5.75 -6.11 -4.87
N ASN A 41 -6.01 -4.82 -4.69
CA ASN A 41 -5.02 -3.80 -5.04
C ASN A 41 -3.76 -3.90 -4.17
N THR A 42 -3.92 -4.20 -2.88
CA THR A 42 -2.76 -4.36 -2.00
C THR A 42 -1.91 -5.56 -2.44
N MET A 43 -2.55 -6.70 -2.70
CA MET A 43 -1.79 -7.90 -3.05
C MET A 43 -1.00 -7.72 -4.35
N HIS A 44 -1.59 -7.07 -5.34
CA HIS A 44 -0.87 -6.80 -6.58
C HIS A 44 0.17 -5.70 -6.40
N GLY A 45 -0.11 -4.71 -5.56
CA GLY A 45 0.85 -3.66 -5.25
C GLY A 45 2.09 -4.18 -4.54
N LEU A 46 1.96 -5.23 -3.73
CA LEU A 46 3.11 -5.81 -3.05
C LEU A 46 4.17 -6.32 -4.03
N ASN A 47 3.76 -6.66 -5.26
CA ASN A 47 4.71 -7.10 -6.28
C ASN A 47 5.67 -5.99 -6.70
N LEU A 48 5.38 -4.73 -6.37
CA LEU A 48 6.27 -3.62 -6.67
C LEU A 48 7.47 -3.57 -5.73
N ILE A 49 7.35 -4.19 -4.55
CA ILE A 49 8.43 -4.17 -3.56
C ILE A 49 9.48 -5.20 -3.96
N LYS A 50 10.65 -4.72 -4.38
CA LYS A 50 11.75 -5.57 -4.85
C LYS A 50 12.97 -5.50 -3.95
N SER A 51 13.07 -4.51 -3.07
CA SER A 51 14.24 -4.32 -2.22
C SER A 51 13.82 -3.73 -0.88
N GLN A 52 14.79 -3.68 0.03
CA GLN A 52 14.57 -3.10 1.37
C GLN A 52 14.31 -1.60 1.31
N ASN A 53 14.59 -0.96 0.17
CA ASN A 53 14.36 0.48 0.03
C ASN A 53 12.98 0.80 -0.58
N ASP A 54 12.18 -0.21 -0.83
CA ASP A 54 10.84 -0.01 -1.40
C ASP A 54 9.78 -0.09 -0.32
N ARG A 55 8.72 0.72 -0.49
CA ARG A 55 7.58 0.75 0.44
C ARG A 55 6.29 0.79 -0.38
N LEU A 56 5.28 0.08 0.09
CA LEU A 56 3.92 0.20 -0.44
C LEU A 56 3.08 0.87 0.63
N VAL A 57 2.34 1.92 0.26
CA VAL A 57 1.49 2.64 1.19
C VAL A 57 0.04 2.55 0.69
N GLY A 58 -0.84 2.06 1.55
CA GLY A 58 -2.26 2.04 1.26
C GLY A 58 -3.01 2.87 2.28
N ILE A 59 -4.02 3.63 1.81
CA ILE A 59 -4.91 4.37 2.70
C ILE A 59 -6.25 3.63 2.67
N PHE A 60 -6.75 3.23 3.85
CA PHE A 60 -7.94 2.38 3.97
C PHE A 60 -8.98 3.03 4.86
N PHE A 61 -10.27 2.83 4.51
CA PHE A 61 -11.37 3.33 5.33
C PHE A 61 -11.45 2.59 6.67
N HIS A 62 -11.19 1.29 6.66
CA HIS A 62 -11.09 0.46 7.87
C HIS A 62 -9.72 -0.18 7.92
N GLU A 63 -9.24 -0.48 9.13
CA GLU A 63 -7.98 -1.20 9.25
C GLU A 63 -8.13 -2.58 8.61
N PRO A 64 -7.27 -2.92 7.62
CA PRO A 64 -7.44 -4.15 6.85
C PRO A 64 -6.84 -5.37 7.56
N THR A 65 -7.34 -5.69 8.76
CA THR A 65 -6.77 -6.77 9.57
C THR A 65 -6.75 -8.12 8.87
N PRO A 66 -7.78 -8.51 8.08
CA PRO A 66 -7.69 -9.78 7.35
C PRO A 66 -6.54 -9.85 6.36
N LEU A 67 -6.09 -8.70 5.86
CA LEU A 67 -4.98 -8.63 4.94
C LEU A 67 -3.67 -9.03 5.60
N TYR A 68 -3.51 -8.70 6.87
CA TYR A 68 -2.24 -8.96 7.57
C TYR A 68 -1.90 -10.45 7.58
N ALA A 69 -2.91 -11.31 7.67
CA ALA A 69 -2.69 -12.75 7.66
C ALA A 69 -2.17 -13.26 6.31
N LYS A 70 -2.35 -12.46 5.24
CA LYS A 70 -1.93 -12.87 3.90
C LYS A 70 -0.54 -12.40 3.54
N LEU A 71 0.09 -11.60 4.41
CA LEU A 71 1.43 -11.07 4.12
C LEU A 71 2.51 -12.15 4.24
N GLY A 72 2.29 -13.14 5.08
CA GLY A 72 3.27 -14.18 5.32
C GLY A 72 4.52 -13.63 6.01
N SER A 73 5.63 -14.33 5.83
CA SER A 73 6.89 -13.92 6.45
C SER A 73 7.71 -12.97 5.57
N ARG A 74 7.27 -12.73 4.32
CA ARG A 74 8.01 -11.87 3.39
C ARG A 74 7.84 -10.39 3.68
N PHE A 75 6.67 -9.99 4.17
CA PHE A 75 6.34 -8.58 4.34
C PHE A 75 5.98 -8.28 5.78
N SER A 76 6.35 -7.10 6.24
CA SER A 76 5.89 -6.55 7.49
C SER A 76 5.11 -5.27 7.21
N TYR A 77 4.39 -4.77 8.21
CA TYR A 77 3.56 -3.58 8.01
C TYR A 77 3.63 -2.69 9.24
N ASP A 78 3.31 -1.41 9.01
CA ASP A 78 3.14 -0.43 10.06
C ASP A 78 1.83 0.28 9.82
N ALA A 79 0.95 0.29 10.83
CA ALA A 79 -0.38 0.86 10.72
C ALA A 79 -0.47 2.15 11.51
N GLN A 80 -1.02 3.19 10.88
CA GLN A 80 -1.19 4.50 11.51
C GLN A 80 -2.62 4.97 11.28
N GLU A 81 -3.34 5.27 12.38
CA GLU A 81 -4.67 5.86 12.25
C GLU A 81 -4.51 7.36 12.03
N LEU A 82 -5.18 7.87 10.99
CA LEU A 82 -5.12 9.28 10.63
C LEU A 82 -6.20 10.07 11.37
N GLU A 83 -6.07 11.38 11.39
CA GLU A 83 -7.06 12.23 12.04
C GLU A 83 -8.45 12.09 11.43
N SER A 84 -8.51 11.74 10.15
CA SER A 84 -9.78 11.51 9.45
C SER A 84 -10.48 10.24 9.90
N GLY A 85 -9.78 9.37 10.63
CA GLY A 85 -10.28 8.04 10.97
C GLY A 85 -9.87 6.97 10.00
N ASP A 86 -9.27 7.34 8.86
CA ASP A 86 -8.74 6.38 7.91
C ASP A 86 -7.42 5.82 8.42
N PHE A 87 -6.95 4.74 7.79
CA PHE A 87 -5.72 4.06 8.20
C PHE A 87 -4.70 4.11 7.08
N ARG A 88 -3.48 4.53 7.43
CA ARG A 88 -2.34 4.52 6.52
C ARG A 88 -1.47 3.33 6.88
N ILE A 89 -1.37 2.37 5.96
CA ILE A 89 -0.59 1.16 6.19
C ILE A 89 0.63 1.19 5.28
N THR A 90 1.81 1.04 5.86
CA THR A 90 3.07 1.00 5.10
C THR A 90 3.61 -0.42 5.15
N PHE A 91 3.80 -1.03 3.97
CA PHE A 91 4.32 -2.38 3.83
C PHE A 91 5.76 -2.34 3.35
N LYS A 92 6.56 -3.30 3.82
CA LYS A 92 7.96 -3.42 3.40
C LYS A 92 8.39 -4.88 3.48
N LEU A 93 9.52 -5.19 2.87
CA LEU A 93 10.12 -6.51 3.05
C LEU A 93 10.59 -6.69 4.49
N THR A 94 10.40 -7.88 5.00
CA THR A 94 10.82 -8.21 6.37
C THR A 94 12.33 -8.15 6.52
#